data_e119f3cbe441abbff115d74e1a697e7a
#
_entry.id   e119f3cbe441abbff115d74e1a697e7a
#
_cell.length_a   1.000
_cell.length_b   1.000
_cell.length_c   1.000
_cell.angle_alpha   90.00
_cell.angle_beta   90.00
_cell.angle_gamma   90.00
#
_symmetry.space_group_name_H-M   'P 1'
#
loop_
_entity.id
_entity.type
_entity.pdbx_description
1 polymer ?
#
loop_
_entity_poly.entity_id
_entity_poly.type
_entity_poly.pdbx_seq_one_letter_code
_entity_poly.pdbx_strand_id
1 'polypeptide(L)'
;MKHRKGVENKAANALSRRLYLLSVMSVKVTGLERLKDDYESYPDFGELYTSLRNASRPVLDDYTLQDGYLFKANKLCIPRSSVRDLLVWEIHVGGLAGHFGRDKTIEEMECQFYWPGLKRGIVKIVGQCRICQLAKHRKQNTGLYTPLPMLDRPW
;
A
#
# COMPACT_ATOMS: atom_id res chain seq x y z
N MET A 1 17.97 19.72 28.08
CA MET A 1 17.47 19.07 26.88
C MET A 1 15.94 19.00 26.94
N LYS A 2 15.23 19.69 26.03
CA LYS A 2 13.75 19.62 26.00
C LYS A 2 13.32 18.37 25.27
N HIS A 3 12.67 17.45 25.93
CA HIS A 3 12.08 16.23 25.34
C HIS A 3 10.87 16.63 24.47
N ARG A 4 10.96 16.45 23.14
CA ARG A 4 9.82 16.65 22.24
C ARG A 4 9.00 15.35 22.18
N LYS A 5 7.68 15.45 22.32
CA LYS A 5 6.77 14.30 22.17
C LYS A 5 6.95 13.69 20.78
N GLY A 6 6.97 12.36 20.67
CA GLY A 6 7.25 11.62 19.43
C GLY A 6 6.37 12.02 18.24
N VAL A 7 5.13 12.48 18.49
CA VAL A 7 4.19 12.97 17.46
C VAL A 7 4.67 14.28 16.81
N GLU A 8 5.46 15.10 17.53
CA GLU A 8 5.95 16.39 17.03
C GLU A 8 7.27 16.26 16.24
N ASN A 9 7.94 15.12 16.31
CA ASN A 9 9.22 14.90 15.64
C ASN A 9 9.03 14.29 14.26
N LYS A 10 8.50 15.09 13.33
CA LYS A 10 8.26 14.68 11.92
C LYS A 10 9.51 14.14 11.24
N ALA A 11 10.69 14.69 11.54
CA ALA A 11 11.96 14.26 10.96
C ALA A 11 12.37 12.86 11.45
N ALA A 12 12.28 12.59 12.75
CA ALA A 12 12.59 11.27 13.31
C ALA A 12 11.59 10.21 12.85
N ASN A 13 10.31 10.56 12.77
CA ASN A 13 9.29 9.64 12.23
C ASN A 13 9.50 9.35 10.74
N ALA A 14 9.87 10.35 9.94
CA ALA A 14 10.19 10.17 8.54
C ALA A 14 11.44 9.28 8.35
N LEU A 15 12.47 9.49 9.15
CA LEU A 15 13.69 8.69 9.11
C LEU A 15 13.46 7.25 9.56
N SER A 16 12.69 7.06 10.63
CA SER A 16 12.32 5.74 11.13
C SER A 16 11.50 4.95 10.10
N ARG A 17 10.55 5.59 9.42
CA ARG A 17 9.78 4.96 8.34
C ARG A 17 10.66 4.58 7.14
N ARG A 18 11.62 5.43 6.77
CA ARG A 18 12.58 5.13 5.69
C ARG A 18 13.48 3.95 6.04
N LEU A 19 14.03 3.93 7.25
CA LEU A 19 14.86 2.81 7.73
C LEU A 19 14.05 1.52 7.82
N TYR A 20 12.81 1.60 8.28
CA TYR A 20 11.90 0.45 8.35
C TYR A 20 11.57 -0.08 6.95
N LEU A 21 11.26 0.81 5.99
CA LEU A 21 11.03 0.43 4.60
C LEU A 21 12.24 -0.26 3.99
N LEU A 22 13.43 0.33 4.10
CA LEU A 22 14.67 -0.25 3.60
C LEU A 22 14.98 -1.59 4.27
N SER A 23 14.73 -1.73 5.57
CA SER A 23 14.89 -2.96 6.33
C SER A 23 13.89 -4.04 5.92
N VAL A 24 12.62 -3.71 5.76
CA VAL A 24 11.58 -4.63 5.27
C VAL A 24 11.85 -5.03 3.82
N MET A 25 12.34 -4.11 3.00
CA MET A 25 12.70 -4.35 1.60
C MET A 25 13.90 -5.29 1.47
N SER A 26 14.91 -5.15 2.32
CA SER A 26 16.10 -6.02 2.28
C SER A 26 15.80 -7.46 2.74
N VAL A 27 14.75 -7.65 3.54
CA VAL A 27 14.42 -8.96 4.14
C VAL A 27 13.34 -9.72 3.34
N LYS A 28 12.45 -9.03 2.61
CA LYS A 28 11.24 -9.67 2.09
C LYS A 28 11.07 -9.74 0.57
N VAL A 29 11.78 -8.96 -0.21
CA VAL A 29 11.52 -8.93 -1.67
C VAL A 29 12.80 -9.01 -2.49
N THR A 30 13.16 -10.19 -2.87
CA THR A 30 14.22 -10.52 -3.84
C THR A 30 14.07 -9.84 -5.23
N GLY A 31 13.06 -9.03 -5.42
CA GLY A 31 12.78 -8.31 -6.68
C GLY A 31 13.08 -6.80 -6.62
N LEU A 32 13.39 -6.25 -5.44
CA LEU A 32 13.55 -4.79 -5.31
C LEU A 32 14.87 -4.25 -5.89
N GLU A 33 15.88 -5.08 -6.00
CA GLU A 33 17.12 -4.69 -6.68
C GLU A 33 16.88 -4.34 -8.15
N ARG A 34 15.96 -5.04 -8.80
CA ARG A 34 15.56 -4.79 -10.19
C ARG A 34 14.78 -3.48 -10.37
N LEU A 35 14.24 -2.90 -9.29
CA LEU A 35 13.53 -1.61 -9.39
C LEU A 35 14.43 -0.49 -9.91
N LYS A 36 15.73 -0.54 -9.64
CA LYS A 36 16.68 0.46 -10.12
C LYS A 36 16.76 0.45 -11.65
N ASP A 37 16.81 -0.73 -12.23
CA ASP A 37 16.85 -0.94 -13.67
C ASP A 37 15.47 -0.65 -14.30
N ASP A 38 14.42 -0.97 -13.58
CA ASP A 38 13.03 -0.76 -14.02
C ASP A 38 12.68 0.73 -14.12
N TYR A 39 13.28 1.63 -13.29
CA TYR A 39 12.97 3.07 -13.39
C TYR A 39 13.30 3.65 -14.76
N GLU A 40 14.41 3.26 -15.37
CA GLU A 40 14.80 3.75 -16.70
C GLU A 40 13.93 3.15 -17.81
N SER A 41 13.47 1.93 -17.63
CA SER A 41 12.73 1.15 -18.64
C SER A 41 11.25 1.51 -18.73
N TYR A 42 10.65 2.05 -17.65
CA TYR A 42 9.22 2.31 -17.59
C TYR A 42 8.87 3.79 -17.69
N PRO A 43 7.88 4.17 -18.51
CA PRO A 43 7.54 5.56 -18.80
C PRO A 43 7.01 6.33 -17.59
N ASP A 44 6.49 5.64 -16.56
CA ASP A 44 5.86 6.28 -15.39
C ASP A 44 6.85 7.20 -14.63
N PHE A 45 8.11 6.81 -14.56
CA PHE A 45 9.13 7.52 -13.78
C PHE A 45 10.45 7.73 -14.53
N GLY A 46 10.62 7.22 -15.76
CA GLY A 46 11.89 7.23 -16.48
C GLY A 46 12.46 8.61 -16.69
N GLU A 47 11.68 9.56 -17.20
CA GLU A 47 12.13 10.94 -17.43
C GLU A 47 12.51 11.63 -16.11
N LEU A 48 11.70 11.44 -15.08
CA LEU A 48 11.93 12.01 -13.75
C LEU A 48 13.17 11.42 -13.11
N TYR A 49 13.35 10.11 -13.19
CA TYR A 49 14.50 9.40 -12.64
C TYR A 49 15.81 9.85 -13.31
N THR A 50 15.80 9.94 -14.65
CA THR A 50 16.96 10.40 -15.42
C THR A 50 17.30 11.86 -15.09
N SER A 51 16.31 12.72 -14.96
CA SER A 51 16.48 14.12 -14.59
C SER A 51 17.10 14.26 -13.20
N LEU A 52 16.62 13.51 -12.22
CA LEU A 52 17.14 13.53 -10.85
C LEU A 52 18.54 12.93 -10.73
N ARG A 53 18.84 11.89 -11.51
CA ARG A 53 20.15 11.26 -11.55
C ARG A 53 21.23 12.19 -12.11
N ASN A 54 20.89 13.00 -13.11
CA ASN A 54 21.80 13.93 -13.78
C ASN A 54 21.86 15.29 -13.07
N ALA A 55 20.94 15.58 -12.15
CA ALA A 55 20.89 16.85 -11.45
C ALA A 55 21.93 16.93 -10.32
N SER A 56 22.49 18.12 -10.12
CA SER A 56 23.38 18.39 -8.99
C SER A 56 22.68 18.32 -7.63
N ARG A 57 21.35 18.34 -7.60
CA ARG A 57 20.52 18.14 -6.41
C ARG A 57 19.52 16.99 -6.68
N PRO A 58 19.55 15.92 -5.89
CA PRO A 58 18.66 14.76 -6.07
C PRO A 58 17.25 15.03 -5.53
N VAL A 59 16.72 16.25 -5.72
CA VAL A 59 15.40 16.68 -5.25
C VAL A 59 14.75 17.52 -6.34
N LEU A 60 13.59 17.11 -6.80
CA LEU A 60 12.74 17.85 -7.74
C LEU A 60 11.28 17.73 -7.26
N ASP A 61 10.64 18.85 -6.98
CA ASP A 61 9.33 18.91 -6.34
C ASP A 61 9.29 18.09 -5.03
N ASP A 62 8.36 17.16 -4.93
CA ASP A 62 8.26 16.22 -3.79
C ASP A 62 9.06 14.93 -3.99
N TYR A 63 9.81 14.82 -5.10
CA TYR A 63 10.58 13.61 -5.42
C TYR A 63 12.02 13.73 -4.95
N THR A 64 12.52 12.64 -4.39
CA THR A 64 13.92 12.52 -3.96
C THR A 64 14.51 11.20 -4.43
N LEU A 65 15.76 11.25 -4.89
CA LEU A 65 16.55 10.06 -5.24
C LEU A 65 17.47 9.72 -4.06
N GLN A 66 17.37 8.50 -3.54
CA GLN A 66 18.22 8.01 -2.45
C GLN A 66 18.63 6.57 -2.71
N ASP A 67 19.93 6.28 -2.69
CA ASP A 67 20.51 4.95 -2.93
C ASP A 67 20.03 4.27 -4.23
N GLY A 68 19.69 5.08 -5.26
CA GLY A 68 19.15 4.60 -6.52
C GLY A 68 17.65 4.29 -6.50
N TYR A 69 16.97 4.60 -5.42
CA TYR A 69 15.51 4.47 -5.31
C TYR A 69 14.83 5.83 -5.35
N LEU A 70 13.72 5.90 -6.06
CA LEU A 70 12.90 7.10 -6.16
C LEU A 70 11.84 7.14 -5.06
N PHE A 71 11.78 8.25 -4.35
CA PHE A 71 10.78 8.50 -3.32
C PHE A 71 9.94 9.73 -3.66
N LYS A 72 8.65 9.68 -3.33
CA LYS A 72 7.76 10.84 -3.33
C LYS A 72 7.21 11.07 -1.93
N ALA A 73 7.50 12.21 -1.31
CA ALA A 73 7.05 12.53 0.06
C ALA A 73 7.27 11.36 1.05
N ASN A 74 8.46 10.75 1.04
CA ASN A 74 8.85 9.59 1.85
C ASN A 74 8.19 8.24 1.49
N LYS A 75 7.48 8.15 0.37
CA LYS A 75 6.89 6.91 -0.15
C LYS A 75 7.74 6.40 -1.30
N LEU A 76 8.04 5.10 -1.31
CA LEU A 76 8.80 4.51 -2.40
C LEU A 76 7.95 4.49 -3.67
N CYS A 77 8.50 5.03 -4.75
CA CYS A 77 7.88 4.97 -6.07
C CYS A 77 8.10 3.59 -6.70
N ILE A 78 7.04 2.92 -7.11
CA ILE A 78 7.12 1.61 -7.78
C ILE A 78 6.78 1.79 -9.26
N PRO A 79 7.71 1.49 -10.19
CA PRO A 79 7.44 1.54 -11.62
C PRO A 79 6.39 0.51 -12.02
N ARG A 80 5.85 0.61 -13.25
CA ARG A 80 4.80 -0.27 -13.74
C ARG A 80 5.35 -1.67 -14.06
N SER A 81 5.65 -2.42 -13.02
CA SER A 81 6.19 -3.78 -13.10
C SER A 81 5.33 -4.76 -12.30
N SER A 82 5.60 -6.05 -12.45
CA SER A 82 4.95 -7.13 -11.66
C SER A 82 5.13 -6.97 -10.15
N VAL A 83 6.10 -6.17 -9.74
CA VAL A 83 6.34 -5.86 -8.32
C VAL A 83 5.13 -5.19 -7.66
N ARG A 84 4.36 -4.36 -8.41
CA ARG A 84 3.12 -3.76 -7.88
C ARG A 84 2.13 -4.82 -7.44
N ASP A 85 1.92 -5.82 -8.26
CA ASP A 85 0.96 -6.90 -7.98
C ASP A 85 1.43 -7.74 -6.79
N LEU A 86 2.72 -8.07 -6.73
CA LEU A 86 3.32 -8.79 -5.61
C LEU A 86 3.15 -8.03 -4.30
N LEU A 87 3.42 -6.73 -4.27
CA LEU A 87 3.27 -5.90 -3.07
C LEU A 87 1.81 -5.83 -2.61
N VAL A 88 0.88 -5.67 -3.54
CA VAL A 88 -0.55 -5.67 -3.20
C VAL A 88 -0.98 -7.00 -2.62
N TRP A 89 -0.55 -8.12 -3.21
CA TRP A 89 -0.83 -9.46 -2.70
C TRP A 89 -0.20 -9.69 -1.33
N GLU A 90 1.04 -9.28 -1.14
CA GLU A 90 1.74 -9.43 0.14
C GLU A 90 1.01 -8.70 1.28
N ILE A 91 0.57 -7.47 1.04
CA ILE A 91 -0.17 -6.70 2.03
C ILE A 91 -1.59 -7.22 2.22
N HIS A 92 -2.25 -7.67 1.13
CA HIS A 92 -3.61 -8.18 1.20
C HIS A 92 -3.71 -9.53 1.93
N VAL A 93 -2.78 -10.44 1.64
CA VAL A 93 -2.78 -11.82 2.17
C VAL A 93 -1.86 -11.95 3.38
N GLY A 94 -0.85 -11.09 3.48
CA GLY A 94 0.15 -11.13 4.53
C GLY A 94 -0.39 -10.76 5.90
N GLY A 95 0.38 -11.15 6.93
CA GLY A 95 0.06 -10.89 8.33
C GLY A 95 -0.85 -11.94 8.98
N LEU A 96 -0.99 -11.82 10.30
CA LEU A 96 -1.74 -12.77 11.16
C LEU A 96 -3.23 -12.86 10.82
N ALA A 97 -3.82 -11.78 10.28
CA ALA A 97 -5.25 -11.74 9.99
C ALA A 97 -5.59 -12.14 8.55
N GLY A 98 -4.66 -12.03 7.62
CA GLY A 98 -4.83 -12.33 6.19
C GLY A 98 -6.04 -11.64 5.53
N HIS A 99 -6.01 -11.50 4.22
CA HIS A 99 -7.15 -11.01 3.43
C HIS A 99 -7.77 -9.69 3.93
N PHE A 100 -6.92 -8.69 4.18
CA PHE A 100 -7.40 -7.35 4.51
C PHE A 100 -8.40 -6.85 3.46
N GLY A 101 -9.47 -6.19 3.93
CA GLY A 101 -10.43 -5.56 3.03
C GLY A 101 -9.76 -4.52 2.12
N ARG A 102 -10.43 -4.18 1.03
CA ARG A 102 -9.95 -3.21 0.03
C ARG A 102 -9.41 -1.93 0.66
N ASP A 103 -10.18 -1.32 1.55
CA ASP A 103 -9.86 0.00 2.10
C ASP A 103 -8.63 -0.06 3.01
N LYS A 104 -8.51 -1.12 3.82
CA LYS A 104 -7.33 -1.36 4.66
C LYS A 104 -6.07 -1.62 3.82
N THR A 105 -6.19 -2.40 2.75
CA THR A 105 -5.07 -2.63 1.82
C THR A 105 -4.61 -1.33 1.16
N ILE A 106 -5.55 -0.46 0.77
CA ILE A 106 -5.21 0.86 0.20
C ILE A 106 -4.46 1.72 1.23
N GLU A 107 -4.96 1.80 2.46
CA GLU A 107 -4.37 2.58 3.53
C GLU A 107 -2.91 2.15 3.79
N GLU A 108 -2.66 0.87 3.96
CA GLU A 108 -1.33 0.32 4.20
C GLU A 108 -0.37 0.57 3.03
N MET A 109 -0.87 0.39 1.79
CA MET A 109 -0.09 0.67 0.60
C MET A 109 0.25 2.16 0.48
N GLU A 110 -0.71 3.06 0.69
CA GLU A 110 -0.49 4.50 0.61
C GLU A 110 0.46 5.03 1.68
N CYS A 111 0.60 4.34 2.80
CA CYS A 111 1.57 4.72 3.82
C CYS A 111 3.02 4.54 3.36
N GLN A 112 3.30 3.55 2.51
CA GLN A 112 4.65 3.09 2.18
C GLN A 112 5.04 3.33 0.73
N PHE A 113 4.09 3.21 -0.20
CA PHE A 113 4.35 3.18 -1.63
C PHE A 113 3.60 4.27 -2.38
N TYR A 114 4.12 4.60 -3.57
CA TYR A 114 3.47 5.53 -4.47
C TYR A 114 3.61 5.09 -5.93
N TRP A 115 2.52 5.16 -6.68
CA TRP A 115 2.49 5.17 -8.14
C TRP A 115 1.19 5.78 -8.64
N PRO A 116 1.15 6.31 -9.89
CA PRO A 116 -0.07 6.84 -10.47
C PRO A 116 -1.15 5.76 -10.57
N GLY A 117 -2.35 6.05 -10.03
CA GLY A 117 -3.48 5.12 -10.07
C GLY A 117 -3.42 3.97 -9.07
N LEU A 118 -2.60 4.05 -8.01
CA LEU A 118 -2.43 3.06 -6.95
C LEU A 118 -3.77 2.48 -6.46
N LYS A 119 -4.71 3.33 -6.06
CA LYS A 119 -6.03 2.89 -5.55
C LYS A 119 -6.79 2.02 -6.55
N ARG A 120 -6.76 2.43 -7.81
CA ARG A 120 -7.45 1.72 -8.91
C ARG A 120 -6.86 0.34 -9.15
N GLY A 121 -5.52 0.24 -9.12
CA GLY A 121 -4.80 -1.02 -9.22
C GLY A 121 -5.15 -1.98 -8.07
N ILE A 122 -5.12 -1.50 -6.84
CA ILE A 122 -5.45 -2.30 -5.64
C ILE A 122 -6.88 -2.82 -5.71
N VAL A 123 -7.86 -1.95 -6.04
CA VAL A 123 -9.27 -2.35 -6.17
C VAL A 123 -9.43 -3.50 -7.16
N LYS A 124 -8.72 -3.44 -8.30
CA LYS A 124 -8.75 -4.50 -9.30
C LYS A 124 -8.19 -5.82 -8.76
N ILE A 125 -7.01 -5.79 -8.15
CA ILE A 125 -6.31 -6.98 -7.66
C ILE A 125 -7.08 -7.62 -6.49
N VAL A 126 -7.43 -6.84 -5.48
CA VAL A 126 -8.19 -7.33 -4.30
C VAL A 126 -9.57 -7.83 -4.70
N GLY A 127 -10.20 -7.19 -5.70
CA GLY A 127 -11.48 -7.62 -6.25
C GLY A 127 -11.44 -9.01 -6.91
N GLN A 128 -10.27 -9.48 -7.35
CA GLN A 128 -10.07 -10.80 -7.95
C GLN A 128 -9.78 -11.90 -6.90
N CYS A 129 -9.62 -11.55 -5.63
CA CYS A 129 -9.34 -12.52 -4.58
C CYS A 129 -10.54 -13.43 -4.33
N ARG A 130 -10.41 -14.71 -4.71
CA ARG A 130 -11.48 -15.71 -4.57
C ARG A 130 -11.90 -15.92 -3.12
N ILE A 131 -10.94 -15.93 -2.19
CA ILE A 131 -11.20 -16.11 -0.75
C ILE A 131 -12.06 -14.95 -0.24
N CYS A 132 -11.69 -13.71 -0.58
CA CYS A 132 -12.48 -12.54 -0.20
C CYS A 132 -13.88 -12.52 -0.86
N GLN A 133 -13.99 -13.01 -2.09
CA GLN A 133 -15.28 -13.11 -2.77
C GLN A 133 -16.21 -14.13 -2.09
N LEU A 134 -15.66 -15.28 -1.70
CA LEU A 134 -16.41 -16.33 -1.00
C LEU A 134 -16.80 -15.91 0.43
N ALA A 135 -15.91 -15.21 1.13
CA ALA A 135 -16.16 -14.70 2.48
C ALA A 135 -17.17 -13.53 2.52
N LYS A 136 -17.33 -12.81 1.41
CA LYS A 136 -18.39 -11.82 1.29
C LYS A 136 -19.73 -12.54 1.10
N HIS A 137 -20.35 -12.94 2.20
CA HIS A 137 -21.74 -13.34 2.15
C HIS A 137 -22.53 -12.26 1.41
N ARG A 138 -23.36 -12.69 0.43
CA ARG A 138 -24.40 -11.82 -0.10
C ARG A 138 -25.09 -11.21 1.10
N LYS A 139 -25.20 -9.89 1.16
CA LYS A 139 -26.14 -9.24 2.08
C LYS A 139 -27.51 -9.87 1.78
N GLN A 140 -27.83 -10.95 2.45
CA GLN A 140 -29.21 -11.37 2.55
C GLN A 140 -29.86 -10.24 3.32
N ASN A 141 -30.92 -9.68 2.78
CA ASN A 141 -31.87 -8.93 3.57
C ASN A 141 -32.29 -9.89 4.70
N THR A 142 -31.54 -9.81 5.81
CA THR A 142 -31.87 -10.55 7.02
C THR A 142 -33.22 -10.03 7.43
N GLY A 143 -34.19 -10.85 7.15
CA GLY A 143 -35.60 -10.76 7.30
C GLY A 143 -36.12 -9.51 7.98
N LEU A 144 -37.05 -8.86 7.32
CA LEU A 144 -38.10 -8.17 8.03
C LEU A 144 -38.52 -9.07 9.20
N TYR A 145 -38.30 -8.59 10.42
CA TYR A 145 -38.81 -9.23 11.63
C TYR A 145 -40.31 -9.51 11.42
N THR A 146 -40.63 -10.76 11.19
CA THR A 146 -42.04 -11.20 11.13
C THR A 146 -42.39 -11.57 12.54
N PRO A 147 -43.26 -10.78 13.24
CA PRO A 147 -43.69 -11.14 14.57
C PRO A 147 -44.37 -12.53 14.51
N LEU A 148 -43.96 -13.41 15.42
CA LEU A 148 -44.67 -14.68 15.56
C LEU A 148 -46.14 -14.40 15.87
N PRO A 149 -47.07 -15.12 15.23
CA PRO A 149 -48.51 -14.98 15.56
C PRO A 149 -48.69 -15.30 17.03
N MET A 150 -49.29 -14.35 17.75
CA MET A 150 -49.70 -14.57 19.14
C MET A 150 -50.83 -15.59 19.15
N LEU A 151 -50.69 -16.61 19.97
CA LEU A 151 -51.78 -17.57 20.21
C LEU A 151 -52.89 -16.86 21.00
N ASP A 152 -54.07 -16.76 20.41
CA ASP A 152 -55.21 -16.06 20.99
C ASP A 152 -55.91 -16.83 22.15
N ARG A 153 -55.41 -18.02 22.53
CA ARG A 153 -56.00 -18.80 23.61
C ARG A 153 -54.90 -19.31 24.56
N PRO A 154 -55.02 -18.99 25.86
CA PRO A 154 -54.33 -19.75 26.88
C PRO A 154 -54.96 -21.16 26.95
N TRP A 155 -54.19 -22.12 27.31
CA TRP A 155 -54.45 -23.54 27.47
C TRP A 155 -55.84 -23.89 27.94
#